data_22ffc3692b2fcda252cfd5b2760c5ab4
#
_entry.id   22ffc3692b2fcda252cfd5b2760c5ab4
#
_cell.length_a   1.000
_cell.length_b   1.000
_cell.length_c   1.000
_cell.angle_alpha   90.00
_cell.angle_beta   90.00
_cell.angle_gamma   90.00
#
_symmetry.space_group_name_H-M   'P 1'
#
loop_
_entity.id
_entity.type
_entity.pdbx_description
1 polymer ?
#
loop_
_entity_poly.entity_id
_entity_poly.type
_entity_poly.pdbx_seq_one_letter_code
_entity_poly.pdbx_strand_id
1 'polypeptide(L)'
;YGENLQKNAIAMLPDRQRRKLTFDIMQSIEREISRYVLTISIINTLLGAVFAGVLVWMGLTLQDALLWGTVVALLNFAPYVGPLIGLLLMLLMGFVSFEGTWPNATWAPVIPAAIYLLLHTIEGQFVTPIVLGRRMAISPLVLILALMLFGWLWGIIGLLLAVPLIVCVKLVLARVEGLEGWARLLA
;
A
#
# COMPACT_ATOMS: atom_id res chain seq x y z
N TYR A 1 11.65 -22.25 9.99
CA TYR A 1 10.85 -22.52 11.20
C TYR A 1 9.34 -22.46 10.92
N GLY A 2 8.86 -21.54 10.04
CA GLY A 2 7.43 -21.36 9.74
C GLY A 2 6.76 -22.58 9.10
N GLU A 3 7.40 -23.21 8.10
CA GLU A 3 6.84 -24.40 7.43
C GLU A 3 6.65 -25.60 8.35
N ASN A 4 7.56 -25.80 9.32
CA ASN A 4 7.46 -26.89 10.28
C ASN A 4 6.33 -26.66 11.29
N LEU A 5 6.13 -25.42 11.72
CA LEU A 5 4.99 -25.02 12.56
C LEU A 5 3.65 -25.22 11.83
N GLN A 6 3.58 -24.84 10.57
CA GLN A 6 2.40 -25.06 9.72
C GLN A 6 2.07 -26.53 9.57
N LYS A 7 3.07 -27.37 9.23
CA LYS A 7 2.91 -28.82 9.08
C LYS A 7 2.44 -29.48 10.39
N ASN A 8 3.01 -29.06 11.51
CA ASN A 8 2.64 -29.59 12.84
C ASN A 8 1.21 -29.16 13.24
N ALA A 9 0.84 -27.90 13.00
CA ALA A 9 -0.50 -27.39 13.30
C ALA A 9 -1.57 -28.11 12.44
N ILE A 10 -1.29 -28.33 11.15
CA ILE A 10 -2.19 -29.06 10.25
C ILE A 10 -2.26 -30.55 10.64
N ALA A 11 -1.15 -31.14 11.12
CA ALA A 11 -1.13 -32.54 11.55
C ALA A 11 -2.00 -32.80 12.81
N MET A 12 -2.27 -31.77 13.63
CA MET A 12 -3.16 -31.88 14.79
C MET A 12 -4.64 -31.96 14.46
N LEU A 13 -5.05 -31.61 13.23
CA LEU A 13 -6.45 -31.71 12.83
C LEU A 13 -6.86 -33.17 12.61
N PRO A 14 -8.00 -33.63 13.17
CA PRO A 14 -8.41 -35.03 13.16
C PRO A 14 -8.86 -35.54 11.77
N ASP A 15 -9.29 -34.64 10.87
CA ASP A 15 -9.91 -35.02 9.60
C ASP A 15 -9.00 -34.68 8.40
N ARG A 16 -8.80 -35.66 7.51
CA ARG A 16 -8.02 -35.48 6.27
C ARG A 16 -8.58 -34.39 5.35
N GLN A 17 -9.88 -34.24 5.31
CA GLN A 17 -10.54 -33.25 4.45
C GLN A 17 -10.30 -31.82 5.00
N ARG A 18 -10.39 -31.65 6.32
CA ARG A 18 -10.07 -30.39 6.99
C ARG A 18 -8.59 -30.02 6.87
N ARG A 19 -7.68 -30.99 6.96
CA ARG A 19 -6.24 -30.80 6.74
C ARG A 19 -5.96 -30.23 5.33
N LYS A 20 -6.54 -30.84 4.30
CA LYS A 20 -6.38 -30.38 2.92
C LYS A 20 -6.93 -28.99 2.73
N LEU A 21 -8.14 -28.71 3.22
CA LEU A 21 -8.76 -27.39 3.15
C LEU A 21 -7.91 -26.31 3.84
N THR A 22 -7.42 -26.58 5.05
CA THR A 22 -6.57 -25.63 5.79
C THR A 22 -5.26 -25.37 5.06
N PHE A 23 -4.62 -26.41 4.52
CA PHE A 23 -3.40 -26.25 3.72
C PHE A 23 -3.64 -25.42 2.47
N ASP A 24 -4.72 -25.68 1.72
CA ASP A 24 -5.07 -24.94 0.51
C ASP A 24 -5.38 -23.46 0.82
N ILE A 25 -6.04 -23.17 1.96
CA ILE A 25 -6.30 -21.82 2.43
C ILE A 25 -4.98 -21.12 2.75
N MET A 26 -4.10 -21.73 3.54
CA MET A 26 -2.82 -21.15 3.93
C MET A 26 -1.94 -20.85 2.71
N GLN A 27 -1.84 -21.78 1.78
CA GLN A 27 -1.08 -21.60 0.55
C GLN A 27 -1.69 -20.51 -0.37
N SER A 28 -3.02 -20.39 -0.37
CA SER A 28 -3.69 -19.31 -1.09
C SER A 28 -3.40 -17.95 -0.49
N ILE A 29 -3.44 -17.85 0.86
CA ILE A 29 -3.11 -16.63 1.61
C ILE A 29 -1.66 -16.21 1.32
N GLU A 30 -0.72 -17.13 1.43
CA GLU A 30 0.71 -16.84 1.19
C GLU A 30 0.94 -16.31 -0.22
N ARG A 31 0.34 -16.95 -1.24
CA ARG A 31 0.44 -16.52 -2.64
C ARG A 31 -0.19 -15.14 -2.87
N GLU A 32 -1.35 -14.87 -2.30
CA GLU A 32 -2.03 -13.58 -2.46
C GLU A 32 -1.27 -12.45 -1.77
N ILE A 33 -0.74 -12.70 -0.55
CA ILE A 33 0.10 -11.71 0.15
C ILE A 33 1.37 -11.42 -0.64
N SER A 34 2.10 -12.46 -1.04
CA SER A 34 3.36 -12.30 -1.80
C SER A 34 3.13 -11.54 -3.10
N ARG A 35 2.08 -11.89 -3.83
CA ARG A 35 1.70 -11.18 -5.06
C ARG A 35 1.34 -9.73 -4.80
N TYR A 36 0.54 -9.47 -3.75
CA TYR A 36 0.16 -8.11 -3.38
C TYR A 36 1.37 -7.27 -3.03
N VAL A 37 2.20 -7.75 -2.09
CA VAL A 37 3.39 -7.02 -1.63
C VAL A 37 4.35 -6.73 -2.79
N LEU A 38 4.62 -7.73 -3.64
CA LEU A 38 5.48 -7.55 -4.81
C LEU A 38 4.90 -6.52 -5.79
N THR A 39 3.61 -6.63 -6.09
CA THR A 39 2.95 -5.72 -7.05
C THR A 39 2.94 -4.28 -6.53
N ILE A 40 2.56 -4.06 -5.28
CA ILE A 40 2.57 -2.74 -4.65
C ILE A 40 4.00 -2.17 -4.57
N SER A 41 5.00 -3.01 -4.27
CA SER A 41 6.40 -2.56 -4.24
C SER A 41 6.87 -2.08 -5.61
N ILE A 42 6.49 -2.76 -6.67
CA ILE A 42 6.82 -2.35 -8.06
C ILE A 42 6.10 -1.03 -8.38
N ILE A 43 4.79 -0.92 -8.12
CA ILE A 43 4.02 0.30 -8.37
C ILE A 43 4.63 1.48 -7.62
N ASN A 44 4.91 1.33 -6.33
CA ASN A 44 5.46 2.38 -5.48
C ASN A 44 6.85 2.82 -5.94
N THR A 45 7.71 1.85 -6.33
CA THR A 45 9.05 2.14 -6.85
C THR A 45 8.96 2.92 -8.16
N LEU A 46 8.07 2.53 -9.07
CA LEU A 46 7.86 3.24 -10.32
C LEU A 46 7.31 4.65 -10.08
N LEU A 47 6.35 4.80 -9.19
CA LEU A 47 5.78 6.10 -8.81
C LEU A 47 6.88 7.03 -8.26
N GLY A 48 7.70 6.53 -7.33
CA GLY A 48 8.83 7.28 -6.78
C GLY A 48 9.88 7.65 -7.82
N ALA A 49 10.20 6.73 -8.74
CA ALA A 49 11.15 6.99 -9.83
C ALA A 49 10.63 8.05 -10.81
N VAL A 50 9.35 7.97 -11.19
CA VAL A 50 8.71 8.99 -12.05
C VAL A 50 8.73 10.35 -11.35
N PHE A 51 8.36 10.41 -10.06
CA PHE A 51 8.39 11.65 -9.30
C PHE A 51 9.79 12.23 -9.20
N ALA A 52 10.82 11.40 -8.92
CA ALA A 52 12.22 11.83 -8.92
C ALA A 52 12.64 12.40 -10.28
N GLY A 53 12.26 11.74 -11.39
CA GLY A 53 12.52 12.25 -12.74
C GLY A 53 11.91 13.64 -12.99
N VAL A 54 10.68 13.87 -12.51
CA VAL A 54 10.02 15.17 -12.58
C VAL A 54 10.78 16.23 -11.77
N LEU A 55 11.24 15.89 -10.56
CA LEU A 55 12.01 16.82 -9.73
C LEU A 55 13.35 17.18 -10.35
N VAL A 56 14.05 16.25 -11.00
CA VAL A 56 15.27 16.52 -11.78
C VAL A 56 14.95 17.47 -12.94
N TRP A 57 13.85 17.23 -13.65
CA TRP A 57 13.42 18.10 -14.73
C TRP A 57 13.08 19.52 -14.24
N MET A 58 12.57 19.66 -13.01
CA MET A 58 12.32 20.94 -12.35
C MET A 58 13.59 21.64 -11.86
N GLY A 59 14.77 20.98 -11.91
CA GLY A 59 16.06 21.57 -11.57
C GLY A 59 16.66 21.12 -10.23
N LEU A 60 16.06 20.14 -9.53
CA LEU A 60 16.68 19.53 -8.36
C LEU A 60 17.90 18.68 -8.77
N THR A 61 18.85 18.57 -7.85
CA THR A 61 19.97 17.61 -8.03
C THR A 61 19.42 16.18 -8.08
N LEU A 62 20.10 15.30 -8.80
CA LEU A 62 19.70 13.89 -8.87
C LEU A 62 19.63 13.25 -7.48
N GLN A 63 20.53 13.64 -6.58
CA GLN A 63 20.61 13.10 -5.22
C GLN A 63 19.36 13.49 -4.42
N ASP A 64 18.98 14.77 -4.42
CA ASP A 64 17.79 15.25 -3.71
C ASP A 64 16.50 14.67 -4.32
N ALA A 65 16.43 14.62 -5.65
CA ALA A 65 15.29 14.05 -6.35
C ALA A 65 15.07 12.57 -6.02
N LEU A 66 16.15 11.77 -5.96
CA LEU A 66 16.08 10.36 -5.58
C LEU A 66 15.67 10.19 -4.11
N LEU A 67 16.15 11.07 -3.23
CA LEU A 67 15.72 11.08 -1.83
C LEU A 67 14.20 11.27 -1.73
N TRP A 68 13.67 12.32 -2.36
CA TRP A 68 12.25 12.61 -2.33
C TRP A 68 11.40 11.56 -3.05
N GLY A 69 11.89 11.02 -4.17
CA GLY A 69 11.25 9.90 -4.85
C GLY A 69 11.16 8.65 -3.97
N THR A 70 12.21 8.37 -3.19
CA THR A 70 12.22 7.26 -2.22
C THR A 70 11.19 7.51 -1.10
N VAL A 71 11.13 8.73 -0.58
CA VAL A 71 10.11 9.13 0.43
C VAL A 71 8.70 8.90 -0.11
N VAL A 72 8.42 9.33 -1.34
CA VAL A 72 7.13 9.11 -2.01
C VAL A 72 6.82 7.61 -2.13
N ALA A 73 7.78 6.82 -2.61
CA ALA A 73 7.62 5.37 -2.75
C ALA A 73 7.31 4.68 -1.41
N LEU A 74 7.97 5.07 -0.34
CA LEU A 74 7.76 4.51 0.99
C LEU A 74 6.42 4.94 1.60
N LEU A 75 6.05 6.21 1.49
CA LEU A 75 4.79 6.71 2.01
C LEU A 75 3.58 6.06 1.33
N ASN A 76 3.70 5.73 0.04
CA ASN A 76 2.60 5.13 -0.71
C ASN A 76 2.22 3.71 -0.26
N PHE A 77 3.03 3.06 0.60
CA PHE A 77 2.64 1.80 1.25
C PHE A 77 1.51 1.97 2.27
N ALA A 78 1.33 3.15 2.85
CA ALA A 78 0.29 3.41 3.83
C ALA A 78 -0.90 4.13 3.16
N PRO A 79 -1.98 3.43 2.77
CA PRO A 79 -3.13 4.04 2.10
C PRO A 79 -3.72 5.19 2.94
N TYR A 80 -4.16 6.24 2.27
CA TYR A 80 -4.70 7.49 2.83
C TYR A 80 -3.73 8.30 3.69
N VAL A 81 -3.03 7.66 4.63
CA VAL A 81 -2.08 8.32 5.55
C VAL A 81 -0.83 8.77 4.78
N GLY A 82 -0.28 7.89 3.95
CA GLY A 82 0.89 8.18 3.13
C GLY A 82 0.71 9.38 2.20
N PRO A 83 -0.35 9.40 1.37
CA PRO A 83 -0.66 10.53 0.51
C PRO A 83 -0.84 11.85 1.24
N LEU A 84 -1.50 11.84 2.40
CA LEU A 84 -1.69 13.05 3.20
C LEU A 84 -0.36 13.60 3.73
N ILE A 85 0.46 12.73 4.33
CA ILE A 85 1.80 13.12 4.81
C ILE A 85 2.69 13.53 3.63
N GLY A 86 2.64 12.78 2.53
CA GLY A 86 3.40 13.08 1.32
C GLY A 86 3.07 14.45 0.74
N LEU A 87 1.79 14.81 0.67
CA LEU A 87 1.36 16.13 0.21
C LEU A 87 1.94 17.25 1.08
N LEU A 88 1.89 17.10 2.40
CA LEU A 88 2.45 18.09 3.32
C LEU A 88 3.97 18.21 3.17
N LEU A 89 4.67 17.08 3.05
CA LEU A 89 6.13 17.07 2.84
C LEU A 89 6.52 17.69 1.49
N MET A 90 5.76 17.43 0.42
CA MET A 90 6.02 18.01 -0.90
C MET A 90 5.75 19.52 -0.93
N LEU A 91 4.77 20.01 -0.16
CA LEU A 91 4.58 21.44 0.04
C LEU A 91 5.78 22.06 0.76
N LEU A 92 6.21 21.48 1.88
CA LEU A 92 7.38 21.98 2.63
C LEU A 92 8.65 21.97 1.78
N MET A 93 8.91 20.85 1.08
CA MET A 93 10.05 20.73 0.16
C MET A 93 10.00 21.79 -0.94
N GLY A 94 8.82 22.03 -1.50
CA GLY A 94 8.63 23.05 -2.54
C GLY A 94 9.03 24.45 -2.06
N PHE A 95 8.61 24.84 -0.87
CA PHE A 95 9.01 26.13 -0.28
C PHE A 95 10.52 26.24 0.00
N VAL A 96 11.14 25.14 0.47
CA VAL A 96 12.57 25.15 0.78
C VAL A 96 13.44 25.11 -0.48
N SER A 97 13.04 24.35 -1.49
CA SER A 97 13.90 24.06 -2.66
C SER A 97 13.63 24.97 -3.86
N PHE A 98 12.43 25.54 -3.97
CA PHE A 98 12.03 26.31 -5.17
C PHE A 98 11.71 27.79 -4.89
N GLU A 99 11.87 28.26 -3.65
CA GLU A 99 11.72 29.70 -3.35
C GLU A 99 12.77 30.51 -4.10
N GLY A 100 12.32 31.47 -4.89
CA GLY A 100 13.20 32.36 -5.68
C GLY A 100 13.82 31.72 -6.93
N THR A 101 13.61 30.44 -7.21
CA THR A 101 14.21 29.74 -8.36
C THR A 101 13.62 30.26 -9.70
N TRP A 102 12.37 30.64 -9.71
CA TRP A 102 11.68 31.20 -10.89
C TRP A 102 11.25 32.64 -10.61
N PRO A 103 11.92 33.63 -11.19
CA PRO A 103 11.57 35.03 -11.02
C PRO A 103 10.09 35.25 -11.37
N ASN A 104 9.36 35.89 -10.48
CA ASN A 104 7.92 36.23 -10.61
C ASN A 104 6.93 35.04 -10.49
N ALA A 105 7.36 33.82 -10.09
CA ALA A 105 6.46 32.69 -9.89
C ALA A 105 6.27 32.38 -8.40
N THR A 106 5.39 33.10 -7.73
CA THR A 106 5.04 32.87 -6.31
C THR A 106 4.40 31.50 -6.07
N TRP A 107 3.94 30.84 -7.13
CA TRP A 107 3.33 29.51 -7.09
C TRP A 107 4.34 28.36 -7.32
N ALA A 108 5.59 28.65 -7.71
CA ALA A 108 6.61 27.65 -7.96
C ALA A 108 6.79 26.63 -6.78
N PRO A 109 6.75 27.04 -5.52
CA PRO A 109 6.84 26.12 -4.39
C PRO A 109 5.70 25.09 -4.29
N VAL A 110 4.54 25.40 -4.89
CA VAL A 110 3.37 24.50 -4.82
C VAL A 110 3.38 23.43 -5.92
N ILE A 111 4.19 23.60 -6.98
CA ILE A 111 4.23 22.69 -8.13
C ILE A 111 4.58 21.23 -7.70
N PRO A 112 5.60 20.97 -6.89
CA PRO A 112 5.93 19.59 -6.49
C PRO A 112 4.75 18.88 -5.81
N ALA A 113 4.03 19.59 -4.95
CA ALA A 113 2.85 19.05 -4.27
C ALA A 113 1.68 18.81 -5.26
N ALA A 114 1.47 19.70 -6.21
CA ALA A 114 0.44 19.54 -7.24
C ALA A 114 0.75 18.34 -8.16
N ILE A 115 2.00 18.19 -8.59
CA ILE A 115 2.44 17.03 -9.39
C ILE A 115 2.34 15.73 -8.58
N TYR A 116 2.74 15.75 -7.31
CA TYR A 116 2.58 14.62 -6.42
C TYR A 116 1.11 14.18 -6.34
N LEU A 117 0.20 15.12 -6.10
CA LEU A 117 -1.23 14.84 -6.02
C LEU A 117 -1.78 14.29 -7.35
N LEU A 118 -1.35 14.84 -8.49
CA LEU A 118 -1.73 14.37 -9.81
C LEU A 118 -1.26 12.92 -10.04
N LEU A 119 0.01 12.63 -9.81
CA LEU A 119 0.60 11.31 -9.99
C LEU A 119 -0.08 10.28 -9.07
N HIS A 120 -0.32 10.66 -7.81
CA HIS A 120 -1.00 9.81 -6.85
C HIS A 120 -2.47 9.55 -7.23
N THR A 121 -3.15 10.56 -7.78
CA THR A 121 -4.52 10.39 -8.28
C THR A 121 -4.55 9.43 -9.48
N ILE A 122 -3.62 9.58 -10.42
CA ILE A 122 -3.50 8.67 -11.57
C ILE A 122 -3.19 7.24 -11.10
N GLU A 123 -2.26 7.10 -10.16
CA GLU A 123 -1.91 5.79 -9.60
C GLU A 123 -3.13 5.12 -8.93
N GLY A 124 -3.78 5.81 -8.01
CA GLY A 124 -4.90 5.24 -7.24
C GLY A 124 -6.17 4.99 -8.05
N GLN A 125 -6.46 5.82 -9.09
CA GLN A 125 -7.67 5.67 -9.90
C GLN A 125 -7.50 4.74 -11.11
N PHE A 126 -6.29 4.61 -11.63
CA PHE A 126 -6.04 3.85 -12.85
C PHE A 126 -5.04 2.71 -12.65
N VAL A 127 -3.84 3.00 -12.16
CA VAL A 127 -2.76 2.00 -12.11
C VAL A 127 -3.11 0.87 -11.13
N THR A 128 -3.43 1.20 -9.90
CA THR A 128 -3.76 0.21 -8.87
C THR A 128 -4.98 -0.64 -9.24
N PRO A 129 -6.13 -0.11 -9.70
CA PRO A 129 -7.27 -0.92 -10.12
C PRO A 129 -7.01 -1.80 -11.34
N ILE A 130 -6.19 -1.33 -12.29
CA ILE A 130 -5.84 -2.11 -13.49
C ILE A 130 -4.93 -3.29 -13.11
N VAL A 131 -3.93 -3.06 -12.28
CA VAL A 131 -2.89 -4.04 -11.95
C VAL A 131 -3.38 -5.05 -10.90
N LEU A 132 -4.00 -4.58 -9.81
CA LEU A 132 -4.50 -5.43 -8.73
C LEU A 132 -5.88 -6.02 -9.02
N GLY A 133 -6.65 -5.39 -9.91
CA GLY A 133 -8.00 -5.80 -10.27
C GLY A 133 -9.03 -5.59 -9.15
N ARG A 134 -10.32 -5.83 -9.49
CA ARG A 134 -11.46 -5.66 -8.56
C ARG A 134 -11.54 -6.73 -7.46
N ARG A 135 -10.72 -7.77 -7.52
CA ARG A 135 -10.77 -8.88 -6.55
C ARG A 135 -10.38 -8.49 -5.13
N MET A 136 -9.66 -7.40 -4.99
CA MET A 136 -9.23 -6.85 -3.69
C MET A 136 -10.09 -5.67 -3.22
N ALA A 137 -11.29 -5.49 -3.77
CA ALA A 137 -12.20 -4.46 -3.32
C ALA A 137 -12.49 -4.64 -1.82
N ILE A 138 -11.94 -3.76 -1.02
CA ILE A 138 -12.21 -3.63 0.42
C ILE A 138 -12.94 -2.31 0.58
N SER A 139 -14.01 -2.32 1.37
CA SER A 139 -14.71 -1.08 1.70
C SER A 139 -13.75 -0.05 2.31
N PRO A 140 -13.75 1.22 1.84
CA PRO A 140 -12.88 2.26 2.40
C PRO A 140 -12.99 2.40 3.92
N LEU A 141 -14.20 2.24 4.46
CA LEU A 141 -14.44 2.28 5.90
C LEU A 141 -13.69 1.16 6.63
N VAL A 142 -13.79 -0.06 6.12
CA VAL A 142 -13.09 -1.23 6.69
C VAL A 142 -11.59 -1.04 6.62
N LEU A 143 -11.08 -0.48 5.52
CA LEU A 143 -9.66 -0.22 5.37
C LEU A 143 -9.16 0.83 6.36
N ILE A 144 -9.91 1.91 6.58
CA ILE A 144 -9.56 2.93 7.57
C ILE A 144 -9.55 2.32 8.99
N LEU A 145 -10.55 1.52 9.33
CA LEU A 145 -10.60 0.83 10.63
C LEU A 145 -9.44 -0.16 10.80
N ALA A 146 -9.07 -0.88 9.75
CA ALA A 146 -7.92 -1.77 9.76
C ALA A 146 -6.60 -1.00 9.94
N LEU A 147 -6.43 0.13 9.23
CA LEU A 147 -5.27 1.01 9.41
C LEU A 147 -5.17 1.55 10.84
N MET A 148 -6.29 1.98 11.43
CA MET A 148 -6.32 2.44 12.82
C MET A 148 -5.96 1.30 13.79
N LEU A 149 -6.55 0.12 13.62
CA LEU A 149 -6.32 -1.04 14.49
C LEU A 149 -4.88 -1.52 14.40
N PHE A 150 -4.39 -1.82 13.20
CA PHE A 150 -3.05 -2.36 12.99
C PHE A 150 -1.97 -1.30 13.22
N GLY A 151 -2.25 -0.03 12.89
CA GLY A 151 -1.38 1.09 13.21
C GLY A 151 -1.22 1.29 14.73
N TRP A 152 -2.31 1.14 15.49
CA TRP A 152 -2.27 1.19 16.95
C TRP A 152 -1.51 0.00 17.56
N LEU A 153 -1.70 -1.22 17.02
CA LEU A 153 -1.06 -2.44 17.53
C LEU A 153 0.45 -2.50 17.24
N TRP A 154 0.87 -2.13 16.03
CA TRP A 154 2.23 -2.35 15.54
C TRP A 154 2.88 -1.10 14.93
N GLY A 155 2.28 0.08 15.10
CA GLY A 155 2.80 1.34 14.56
C GLY A 155 2.91 1.33 13.03
N ILE A 156 4.02 1.85 12.51
CA ILE A 156 4.25 1.97 11.05
C ILE A 156 4.19 0.61 10.34
N ILE A 157 4.73 -0.43 10.96
CA ILE A 157 4.69 -1.81 10.40
C ILE A 157 3.24 -2.28 10.26
N GLY A 158 2.39 -1.98 11.25
CA GLY A 158 0.96 -2.28 11.19
C GLY A 158 0.24 -1.55 10.07
N LEU A 159 0.57 -0.28 9.84
CA LEU A 159 0.01 0.49 8.71
C LEU A 159 0.40 -0.13 7.36
N LEU A 160 1.66 -0.54 7.19
CA LEU A 160 2.15 -1.18 5.97
C LEU A 160 1.49 -2.54 5.70
N LEU A 161 1.22 -3.30 6.77
CA LEU A 161 0.63 -4.64 6.68
C LEU A 161 -0.91 -4.63 6.76
N ALA A 162 -1.55 -3.51 7.04
CA ALA A 162 -3.01 -3.44 7.23
C ALA A 162 -3.79 -4.00 6.03
N VAL A 163 -3.41 -3.61 4.81
CA VAL A 163 -4.08 -4.08 3.59
C VAL A 163 -3.92 -5.59 3.39
N PRO A 164 -2.70 -6.16 3.36
CA PRO A 164 -2.56 -7.60 3.22
C PRO A 164 -3.24 -8.40 4.34
N LEU A 165 -3.21 -7.90 5.59
CA LEU A 165 -3.86 -8.58 6.70
C LEU A 165 -5.39 -8.60 6.56
N ILE A 166 -6.02 -7.48 6.20
CA ILE A 166 -7.48 -7.46 6.01
C ILE A 166 -7.91 -8.28 4.79
N VAL A 167 -7.09 -8.35 3.74
CA VAL A 167 -7.32 -9.27 2.60
C VAL A 167 -7.29 -10.71 3.07
N CYS A 168 -6.33 -11.10 3.93
CA CYS A 168 -6.28 -12.45 4.51
C CYS A 168 -7.51 -12.76 5.33
N VAL A 169 -7.94 -11.84 6.19
CA VAL A 169 -9.17 -11.99 6.98
C VAL A 169 -10.37 -12.21 6.05
N LYS A 170 -10.52 -11.39 5.01
CA LYS A 170 -11.58 -11.54 4.01
C LYS A 170 -11.54 -12.90 3.31
N LEU A 171 -10.35 -13.37 2.91
CA LEU A 171 -10.17 -14.67 2.27
C LEU A 171 -10.56 -15.84 3.18
N VAL A 172 -10.17 -15.78 4.45
CA VAL A 172 -10.54 -16.78 5.46
C VAL A 172 -12.05 -16.79 5.66
N LEU A 173 -12.66 -15.63 5.89
CA LEU A 173 -14.11 -15.49 6.07
C LEU A 173 -14.91 -16.00 4.85
N ALA A 174 -14.40 -15.79 3.65
CA ALA A 174 -15.04 -16.27 2.41
C ALA A 174 -14.94 -17.80 2.22
N ARG A 175 -14.05 -18.49 2.94
CA ARG A 175 -13.81 -19.94 2.82
C ARG A 175 -14.42 -20.76 3.96
N VAL A 176 -14.85 -20.11 5.04
CA VAL A 176 -15.45 -20.77 6.21
C VAL A 176 -16.98 -20.75 6.07
N GLU A 177 -17.60 -21.94 6.05
CA GLU A 177 -19.05 -22.09 6.02
C GLU A 177 -19.70 -21.32 7.18
N GLY A 178 -20.71 -20.51 6.85
CA GLY A 178 -21.41 -19.67 7.83
C GLY A 178 -20.81 -18.27 8.06
N LEU A 179 -19.60 -17.98 7.58
CA LEU A 179 -18.97 -16.66 7.70
C LEU A 179 -18.94 -15.86 6.38
N GLU A 180 -19.51 -16.39 5.32
CA GLU A 180 -19.56 -15.74 4.00
C GLU A 180 -20.24 -14.35 4.03
N GLY A 181 -21.25 -14.19 4.91
CA GLY A 181 -21.94 -12.91 5.13
C GLY A 181 -20.97 -11.82 5.61
N TRP A 182 -20.04 -12.15 6.50
CA TRP A 182 -19.02 -11.22 7.00
C TRP A 182 -18.01 -10.86 5.92
N ALA A 183 -17.64 -11.81 5.04
CA ALA A 183 -16.77 -11.51 3.91
C ALA A 183 -17.38 -10.50 2.93
N ARG A 184 -18.71 -10.48 2.79
CA ARG A 184 -19.43 -9.49 1.97
C ARG A 184 -19.48 -8.11 2.64
N LEU A 185 -19.52 -8.05 3.97
CA LEU A 185 -19.47 -6.77 4.71
C LEU A 185 -18.10 -6.09 4.59
N LEU A 186 -17.03 -6.87 4.35
CA LEU A 186 -15.68 -6.34 4.14
C LEU A 186 -15.44 -5.86 2.68
N ALA A 187 -16.36 -6.14 1.79
CA ALA A 187 -16.31 -5.71 0.40
C ALA A 187 -17.05 -4.38 0.20
#